data_74b885223914cdd04c40e87b4df2a3fd
#
_entry.id   74b885223914cdd04c40e87b4df2a3fd
#
_cell.length_a   1.000
_cell.length_b   1.000
_cell.length_c   1.000
_cell.angle_alpha   90.00
_cell.angle_beta   90.00
_cell.angle_gamma   90.00
#
_symmetry.space_group_name_H-M   'P 1'
#
loop_
_entity.id
_entity.type
_entity.pdbx_description
1 polymer ?
#
loop_
_entity_poly.entity_id
_entity_poly.type
_entity_poly.pdbx_seq_one_letter_code
_entity_poly.pdbx_strand_id
1 'polypeptide(L)'
;MDSVTFANELTALLAPFLASQKWYDAAPEPEVSIRRVDTLRDGWPSLLWVLVEVRGDRGAAAPRWYQLLLGADSEEPVELPPASRLGAMPTPRGPAWLFDALADEELALDFARVVDPDGTFAAVRALPGDHTFTSLVLDESYLLKVFRHVYDGPNPDVEITEALGRIGYQGVSAPVRVWSRATTDLAVMRRLERTRGTGRTLAIDSLRELFNSRRAPRDCKLDFAEEAENLGAEVARLHVALAEAFGADAADGAELARDMVAQLSRVAEGRLDTARIEANYARLAEAEDMGSSIRVHGSLGLDKSLRIRRSWMLVDFEGESGRPPGERRRPSSPLRDVAGMTRSFHHVATEALAE
;
A
#
# COMPACT_ATOMS: atom_id res chain seq x y z
N MET A 1 -27.94 7.25 -24.61
CA MET A 1 -26.72 8.08 -24.46
C MET A 1 -25.64 7.40 -25.26
N ASP A 2 -24.93 8.12 -26.13
CA ASP A 2 -23.82 7.52 -26.84
C ASP A 2 -22.62 7.31 -25.91
N SER A 3 -21.67 6.50 -26.31
CA SER A 3 -20.51 6.14 -25.51
C SER A 3 -19.63 7.36 -25.15
N VAL A 4 -19.62 8.40 -25.98
CA VAL A 4 -18.85 9.63 -25.76
C VAL A 4 -19.48 10.49 -24.69
N THR A 5 -20.80 10.69 -24.75
CA THR A 5 -21.56 11.43 -23.72
C THR A 5 -21.44 10.76 -22.36
N PHE A 6 -21.57 9.42 -22.31
CA PHE A 6 -21.37 8.66 -21.08
C PHE A 6 -19.98 8.90 -20.46
N ALA A 7 -18.92 8.80 -21.28
CA ALA A 7 -17.56 8.99 -20.81
C ALA A 7 -17.31 10.43 -20.30
N ASN A 8 -17.87 11.44 -20.97
CA ASN A 8 -17.71 12.84 -20.55
C ASN A 8 -18.40 13.13 -19.22
N GLU A 9 -19.63 12.67 -19.05
CA GLU A 9 -20.41 12.84 -17.81
C GLU A 9 -19.72 12.12 -16.65
N LEU A 10 -19.30 10.89 -16.86
CA LEU A 10 -18.57 10.15 -15.83
C LEU A 10 -17.24 10.82 -15.47
N THR A 11 -16.48 11.31 -16.47
CA THR A 11 -15.21 12.01 -16.23
C THR A 11 -15.42 13.28 -15.38
N ALA A 12 -16.49 14.02 -15.61
CA ALA A 12 -16.82 15.22 -14.85
C ALA A 12 -17.07 14.94 -13.35
N LEU A 13 -17.62 13.77 -13.03
CA LEU A 13 -17.84 13.32 -11.65
C LEU A 13 -16.56 12.72 -11.02
N LEU A 14 -15.73 12.06 -11.82
CA LEU A 14 -14.52 11.39 -11.32
C LEU A 14 -13.44 12.36 -10.86
N ALA A 15 -13.22 13.47 -11.55
CA ALA A 15 -12.15 14.39 -11.21
C ALA A 15 -12.27 14.97 -9.78
N PRO A 16 -13.41 15.57 -9.36
CA PRO A 16 -13.58 16.06 -7.99
C PRO A 16 -13.63 14.92 -6.96
N PHE A 17 -14.19 13.75 -7.33
CA PHE A 17 -14.18 12.60 -6.45
C PHE A 17 -12.76 12.13 -6.14
N LEU A 18 -11.92 11.91 -7.16
CA LEU A 18 -10.53 11.50 -6.96
C LEU A 18 -9.77 12.49 -6.06
N ALA A 19 -9.88 13.80 -6.34
CA ALA A 19 -9.21 14.83 -5.57
C ALA A 19 -9.62 14.85 -4.08
N SER A 20 -10.81 14.33 -3.74
CA SER A 20 -11.30 14.23 -2.36
C SER A 20 -10.85 12.97 -1.62
N GLN A 21 -10.27 12.00 -2.32
CA GLN A 21 -9.93 10.71 -1.73
C GLN A 21 -8.57 10.74 -1.03
N LYS A 22 -8.49 10.17 0.18
CA LYS A 22 -7.25 10.07 0.95
C LYS A 22 -6.18 9.20 0.30
N TRP A 23 -6.59 8.21 -0.50
CA TRP A 23 -5.70 7.31 -1.25
C TRP A 23 -5.19 7.92 -2.57
N TYR A 24 -5.69 9.10 -2.95
CA TYR A 24 -5.28 9.78 -4.16
C TYR A 24 -4.03 10.65 -3.88
N ASP A 25 -2.95 10.39 -4.61
CA ASP A 25 -1.63 10.99 -4.40
C ASP A 25 -1.10 11.76 -5.63
N ALA A 26 -2.00 12.12 -6.57
CA ALA A 26 -1.66 12.88 -7.77
C ALA A 26 -2.01 14.38 -7.62
N ALA A 27 -1.97 15.10 -8.74
CA ALA A 27 -2.22 16.54 -8.76
C ALA A 27 -3.63 16.91 -8.25
N PRO A 28 -3.81 18.09 -7.61
CA PRO A 28 -5.11 18.51 -7.06
C PRO A 28 -6.17 18.74 -8.15
N GLU A 29 -5.77 19.10 -9.37
CA GLU A 29 -6.65 19.27 -10.53
C GLU A 29 -6.29 18.19 -11.58
N PRO A 30 -6.85 16.97 -11.46
CA PRO A 30 -6.48 15.88 -12.34
C PRO A 30 -7.10 16.01 -13.74
N GLU A 31 -6.29 15.82 -14.77
CA GLU A 31 -6.79 15.49 -16.10
C GLU A 31 -7.10 13.99 -16.14
N VAL A 32 -8.38 13.64 -16.06
CA VAL A 32 -8.86 12.26 -15.99
C VAL A 32 -9.28 11.77 -17.35
N SER A 33 -8.81 10.59 -17.75
CA SER A 33 -9.26 9.88 -18.95
C SER A 33 -9.69 8.47 -18.60
N ILE A 34 -10.93 8.11 -18.94
CA ILE A 34 -11.44 6.75 -18.75
C ILE A 34 -10.79 5.84 -19.79
N ARG A 35 -10.15 4.77 -19.36
CA ARG A 35 -9.48 3.79 -20.22
C ARG A 35 -10.32 2.54 -20.43
N ARG A 36 -11.08 2.15 -19.39
CA ARG A 36 -11.93 0.97 -19.46
C ARG A 36 -13.05 1.06 -18.44
N VAL A 37 -14.20 0.52 -18.82
CA VAL A 37 -15.36 0.27 -17.94
C VAL A 37 -15.84 -1.15 -18.21
N ASP A 38 -15.85 -1.99 -17.19
CA ASP A 38 -16.41 -3.34 -17.23
C ASP A 38 -17.54 -3.43 -16.21
N THR A 39 -18.68 -3.97 -16.61
CA THR A 39 -19.76 -4.30 -15.68
C THR A 39 -19.46 -5.64 -14.99
N LEU A 40 -19.36 -5.61 -13.67
CA LEU A 40 -19.16 -6.80 -12.83
C LEU A 40 -20.47 -7.39 -12.31
N ARG A 41 -21.46 -6.54 -12.10
CA ARG A 41 -22.85 -6.92 -11.75
C ARG A 41 -23.81 -6.02 -12.51
N ASP A 42 -24.75 -6.63 -13.22
CA ASP A 42 -25.87 -5.94 -13.86
C ASP A 42 -27.03 -5.70 -12.89
N GLY A 43 -27.90 -4.75 -13.25
CA GLY A 43 -29.10 -4.41 -12.50
C GLY A 43 -28.93 -3.16 -11.64
N TRP A 44 -29.79 -2.98 -10.62
CA TRP A 44 -29.74 -1.93 -9.62
C TRP A 44 -29.68 -2.53 -8.21
N PRO A 45 -28.68 -2.14 -7.37
CA PRO A 45 -27.51 -1.39 -7.76
C PRO A 45 -26.59 -2.22 -8.69
N SER A 46 -25.93 -1.56 -9.63
CA SER A 46 -24.91 -2.18 -10.50
C SER A 46 -23.52 -2.01 -9.93
N LEU A 47 -22.61 -2.93 -10.28
CA LEU A 47 -21.20 -2.86 -9.92
C LEU A 47 -20.36 -2.71 -11.18
N LEU A 48 -19.59 -1.64 -11.24
CA LEU A 48 -18.71 -1.31 -12.36
C LEU A 48 -17.25 -1.30 -11.90
N TRP A 49 -16.37 -1.89 -12.68
CA TRP A 49 -14.94 -1.66 -12.58
C TRP A 49 -14.50 -0.63 -13.62
N VAL A 50 -13.83 0.42 -13.16
CA VAL A 50 -13.41 1.54 -14.01
C VAL A 50 -11.90 1.72 -13.86
N LEU A 51 -11.20 1.74 -15.00
CA LEU A 51 -9.79 2.08 -15.07
C LEU A 51 -9.64 3.49 -15.64
N VAL A 52 -8.98 4.36 -14.89
CA VAL A 52 -8.73 5.74 -15.29
C VAL A 52 -7.24 6.03 -15.38
N GLU A 53 -6.85 6.81 -16.36
CA GLU A 53 -5.54 7.42 -16.45
C GLU A 53 -5.66 8.86 -15.95
N VAL A 54 -4.74 9.23 -15.08
CA VAL A 54 -4.65 10.58 -14.51
C VAL A 54 -3.31 11.18 -14.91
N ARG A 55 -3.36 12.36 -15.51
CA ARG A 55 -2.18 13.17 -15.81
C ARG A 55 -2.10 14.33 -14.86
N GLY A 56 -0.90 14.55 -14.30
CA GLY A 56 -0.61 15.73 -13.51
C GLY A 56 -0.36 16.94 -14.38
N ASP A 57 -0.10 18.09 -13.74
CA ASP A 57 0.17 19.35 -14.40
C ASP A 57 1.23 19.24 -15.51
N ARG A 58 1.03 20.04 -16.56
CA ARG A 58 1.76 20.02 -17.83
C ARG A 58 3.27 19.79 -17.68
N GLY A 59 3.69 18.57 -17.99
CA GLY A 59 5.02 18.34 -18.59
C GLY A 59 6.03 17.52 -17.81
N ALA A 60 5.76 16.90 -16.65
CA ALA A 60 6.84 16.29 -15.86
C ALA A 60 6.64 14.86 -15.35
N ALA A 61 5.45 14.34 -15.19
CA ALA A 61 5.26 13.00 -14.63
C ALA A 61 4.57 12.06 -15.62
N ALA A 62 5.02 10.79 -15.63
CA ALA A 62 4.31 9.73 -16.35
C ALA A 62 2.86 9.63 -15.84
N PRO A 63 1.90 9.31 -16.73
CA PRO A 63 0.50 9.15 -16.34
C PRO A 63 0.39 8.07 -15.25
N ARG A 64 -0.50 8.30 -14.28
CA ARG A 64 -0.82 7.35 -13.24
C ARG A 64 -2.16 6.67 -13.53
N TRP A 65 -2.28 5.42 -13.16
CA TRP A 65 -3.48 4.64 -13.41
C TRP A 65 -4.14 4.30 -12.07
N TYR A 66 -5.45 4.59 -12.01
CA TYR A 66 -6.24 4.28 -10.84
C TYR A 66 -7.41 3.36 -11.24
N GLN A 67 -7.73 2.42 -10.37
CA GLN A 67 -8.95 1.66 -10.49
C GLN A 67 -9.99 2.13 -9.48
N LEU A 68 -11.24 2.08 -9.92
CA LEU A 68 -12.41 2.40 -9.13
C LEU A 68 -13.40 1.25 -9.24
N LEU A 69 -14.03 0.92 -8.14
CA LEU A 69 -15.20 0.08 -8.09
C LEU A 69 -16.38 0.99 -7.81
N LEU A 70 -17.21 1.23 -8.83
CA LEU A 70 -18.32 2.15 -8.74
C LEU A 70 -19.62 1.37 -8.61
N GLY A 71 -20.43 1.75 -7.63
CA GLY A 71 -21.83 1.43 -7.56
C GLY A 71 -22.61 2.44 -8.39
N ALA A 72 -23.69 1.99 -9.04
CA ALA A 72 -24.66 2.88 -9.67
C ALA A 72 -26.07 2.42 -9.29
N ASP A 73 -26.91 3.33 -8.80
CA ASP A 73 -28.31 3.06 -8.43
C ASP A 73 -29.25 4.11 -8.99
N SER A 74 -30.54 3.74 -9.08
CA SER A 74 -31.65 4.64 -9.44
C SER A 74 -32.01 5.61 -8.32
N GLU A 75 -31.68 5.28 -7.07
CA GLU A 75 -31.91 6.09 -5.88
C GLU A 75 -30.62 6.68 -5.33
N GLU A 76 -30.73 7.85 -4.69
CA GLU A 76 -29.58 8.48 -4.03
C GLU A 76 -29.14 7.66 -2.82
N PRO A 77 -27.86 7.27 -2.71
CA PRO A 77 -27.36 6.46 -1.61
C PRO A 77 -27.12 7.32 -0.35
N VAL A 78 -28.18 7.82 0.25
CA VAL A 78 -28.14 8.77 1.40
C VAL A 78 -27.52 8.16 2.65
N GLU A 79 -27.55 6.84 2.80
CA GLU A 79 -26.97 6.10 3.93
C GLU A 79 -25.43 6.01 3.85
N LEU A 80 -24.86 6.16 2.64
CA LEU A 80 -23.40 6.07 2.46
C LEU A 80 -22.71 7.35 2.91
N PRO A 81 -21.46 7.25 3.38
CA PRO A 81 -20.64 8.41 3.75
C PRO A 81 -20.55 9.43 2.61
N PRO A 82 -20.66 10.74 2.86
CA PRO A 82 -20.57 11.75 1.80
C PRO A 82 -19.32 11.63 0.92
N ALA A 83 -18.18 11.26 1.49
CA ALA A 83 -16.91 11.09 0.77
C ALA A 83 -16.90 9.91 -0.22
N SER A 84 -17.85 8.97 -0.12
CA SER A 84 -17.99 7.85 -1.06
C SER A 84 -18.96 8.16 -2.21
N ARG A 85 -19.70 9.28 -2.18
CA ARG A 85 -20.70 9.64 -3.20
C ARG A 85 -20.03 10.46 -4.30
N LEU A 86 -20.23 10.07 -5.56
CA LEU A 86 -19.73 10.83 -6.71
C LEU A 86 -20.76 11.85 -7.21
N GLY A 87 -22.05 11.49 -7.23
CA GLY A 87 -23.15 12.31 -7.74
C GLY A 87 -24.02 11.59 -8.73
N ALA A 88 -24.99 12.31 -9.32
CA ALA A 88 -25.93 11.76 -10.30
C ALA A 88 -25.43 12.01 -11.72
N MET A 89 -25.56 10.98 -12.55
CA MET A 89 -25.31 11.01 -13.99
C MET A 89 -26.64 10.81 -14.74
N PRO A 90 -26.98 11.64 -15.74
CA PRO A 90 -28.19 11.45 -16.53
C PRO A 90 -28.07 10.16 -17.34
N THR A 91 -29.14 9.36 -17.37
CA THR A 91 -29.29 8.20 -18.25
C THR A 91 -30.63 8.21 -18.98
N PRO A 92 -30.82 7.44 -20.07
CA PRO A 92 -32.11 7.36 -20.75
C PRO A 92 -33.26 6.86 -19.89
N ARG A 93 -32.96 6.22 -18.73
CA ARG A 93 -33.92 5.67 -17.78
C ARG A 93 -34.11 6.51 -16.53
N GLY A 94 -33.57 7.72 -16.49
CA GLY A 94 -33.52 8.58 -15.32
C GLY A 94 -32.09 8.78 -14.79
N PRO A 95 -31.89 9.52 -13.69
CA PRO A 95 -30.58 9.69 -13.09
C PRO A 95 -30.05 8.35 -12.54
N ALA A 96 -28.75 8.10 -12.73
CA ALA A 96 -28.02 7.06 -12.03
C ALA A 96 -27.09 7.72 -11.00
N TRP A 97 -27.24 7.37 -9.75
CA TRP A 97 -26.40 7.84 -8.67
C TRP A 97 -25.16 6.98 -8.54
N LEU A 98 -24.00 7.60 -8.66
CA LEU A 98 -22.69 6.94 -8.61
C LEU A 98 -22.04 7.10 -7.24
N PHE A 99 -21.39 6.04 -6.76
CA PHE A 99 -20.69 5.99 -5.48
C PHE A 99 -19.57 4.95 -5.48
N ASP A 100 -18.65 5.04 -4.52
CA ASP A 100 -17.64 3.98 -4.31
C ASP A 100 -18.33 2.71 -3.80
N ALA A 101 -18.36 1.69 -4.62
CA ALA A 101 -19.03 0.41 -4.32
C ALA A 101 -18.48 -0.30 -3.08
N LEU A 102 -17.21 -0.02 -2.70
CA LEU A 102 -16.62 -0.62 -1.50
C LEU A 102 -17.12 0.01 -0.19
N ALA A 103 -17.89 1.10 -0.27
CA ALA A 103 -18.57 1.68 0.87
C ALA A 103 -19.96 1.10 1.09
N ASP A 104 -20.52 0.37 0.12
CA ASP A 104 -21.79 -0.35 0.18
C ASP A 104 -21.54 -1.82 0.52
N GLU A 105 -22.25 -2.35 1.52
CA GLU A 105 -22.03 -3.71 2.02
C GLU A 105 -22.39 -4.77 0.97
N GLU A 106 -23.49 -4.60 0.26
CA GLU A 106 -23.95 -5.55 -0.76
C GLU A 106 -22.97 -5.62 -1.93
N LEU A 107 -22.58 -4.47 -2.48
CA LEU A 107 -21.65 -4.40 -3.60
C LEU A 107 -20.23 -4.81 -3.23
N ALA A 108 -19.80 -4.52 -2.00
CA ALA A 108 -18.51 -4.97 -1.48
C ALA A 108 -18.46 -6.51 -1.35
N LEU A 109 -19.55 -7.15 -0.91
CA LEU A 109 -19.67 -8.62 -0.88
C LEU A 109 -19.72 -9.20 -2.29
N ASP A 110 -20.41 -8.55 -3.22
CA ASP A 110 -20.42 -9.00 -4.61
C ASP A 110 -19.05 -8.89 -5.25
N PHE A 111 -18.31 -7.81 -4.96
CA PHE A 111 -16.91 -7.72 -5.39
C PHE A 111 -16.03 -8.80 -4.77
N ALA A 112 -16.22 -9.13 -3.48
CA ALA A 112 -15.49 -10.23 -2.86
C ALA A 112 -15.74 -11.58 -3.59
N ARG A 113 -16.96 -11.83 -4.06
CA ARG A 113 -17.30 -13.01 -4.89
C ARG A 113 -16.71 -12.95 -6.29
N VAL A 114 -16.50 -11.77 -6.85
CA VAL A 114 -15.73 -11.61 -8.11
C VAL A 114 -14.26 -12.02 -7.91
N VAL A 115 -13.68 -11.68 -6.74
CA VAL A 115 -12.30 -12.06 -6.41
C VAL A 115 -12.16 -13.54 -6.07
N ASP A 116 -13.11 -14.09 -5.34
CA ASP A 116 -13.19 -15.52 -5.00
C ASP A 116 -14.58 -16.08 -5.32
N PRO A 117 -14.79 -16.60 -6.55
CA PRO A 117 -16.11 -17.14 -6.98
C PRO A 117 -16.59 -18.34 -6.17
N ASP A 118 -15.69 -19.06 -5.51
CA ASP A 118 -16.01 -20.20 -4.65
C ASP A 118 -16.31 -19.76 -3.20
N GLY A 119 -16.03 -18.49 -2.87
CA GLY A 119 -16.21 -17.91 -1.56
C GLY A 119 -17.68 -17.63 -1.22
N THR A 120 -18.07 -17.96 0.00
CA THR A 120 -19.40 -17.63 0.55
C THR A 120 -19.22 -16.61 1.68
N PHE A 121 -19.29 -15.32 1.34
CA PHE A 121 -19.13 -14.23 2.30
C PHE A 121 -20.47 -13.70 2.73
N ALA A 122 -20.66 -13.52 4.05
CA ALA A 122 -21.91 -13.08 4.66
C ALA A 122 -21.81 -11.67 5.29
N ALA A 123 -20.60 -11.23 5.67
CA ALA A 123 -20.39 -9.93 6.29
C ALA A 123 -19.10 -9.27 5.77
N VAL A 124 -19.16 -7.95 5.62
CA VAL A 124 -18.00 -7.15 5.23
C VAL A 124 -17.93 -5.89 6.09
N ARG A 125 -16.72 -5.45 6.41
CA ARG A 125 -16.48 -4.13 6.99
C ARG A 125 -15.19 -3.53 6.43
N ALA A 126 -15.20 -2.24 6.24
CA ALA A 126 -13.98 -1.52 5.85
C ALA A 126 -13.01 -1.42 7.05
N LEU A 127 -11.71 -1.53 6.77
CA LEU A 127 -10.66 -1.12 7.71
C LEU A 127 -10.30 0.34 7.42
N PRO A 128 -10.45 1.23 8.41
CA PRO A 128 -10.04 2.61 8.26
C PRO A 128 -8.51 2.70 8.15
N GLY A 129 -8.02 3.61 7.32
CA GLY A 129 -6.59 3.88 7.15
C GLY A 129 -6.36 4.88 6.04
N ASP A 130 -5.23 5.58 6.13
CA ASP A 130 -4.76 6.52 5.10
C ASP A 130 -3.75 5.80 4.19
N HIS A 131 -4.25 4.89 3.36
CA HIS A 131 -3.43 4.04 2.51
C HIS A 131 -3.73 4.29 1.03
N THR A 132 -2.80 3.90 0.16
CA THR A 132 -2.97 3.90 -1.31
C THR A 132 -3.90 2.78 -1.80
N PHE A 133 -4.58 2.08 -0.89
CA PHE A 133 -5.47 0.97 -1.15
C PHE A 133 -6.70 1.01 -0.21
N THR A 134 -7.74 0.27 -0.56
CA THR A 134 -8.89 0.02 0.33
C THR A 134 -8.81 -1.39 0.88
N SER A 135 -8.97 -1.54 2.20
CA SER A 135 -9.00 -2.85 2.86
C SER A 135 -10.39 -3.16 3.39
N LEU A 136 -10.86 -4.37 3.11
CA LEU A 136 -12.10 -4.93 3.59
C LEU A 136 -11.83 -6.19 4.40
N VAL A 137 -12.50 -6.35 5.52
CA VAL A 137 -12.52 -7.59 6.30
C VAL A 137 -13.79 -8.34 5.97
N LEU A 138 -13.65 -9.60 5.58
CA LEU A 138 -14.74 -10.51 5.23
C LEU A 138 -14.86 -11.59 6.31
N ASP A 139 -16.04 -11.70 6.92
CA ASP A 139 -16.39 -12.72 7.95
C ASP A 139 -15.36 -12.84 9.08
N GLU A 140 -14.69 -11.74 9.44
CA GLU A 140 -13.57 -11.73 10.41
C GLU A 140 -12.51 -12.83 10.15
N SER A 141 -12.41 -13.28 8.90
CA SER A 141 -11.58 -14.42 8.47
C SER A 141 -10.63 -14.07 7.33
N TYR A 142 -10.98 -13.11 6.50
CA TYR A 142 -10.18 -12.71 5.36
C TYR A 142 -10.00 -11.20 5.30
N LEU A 143 -8.86 -10.78 4.79
CA LEU A 143 -8.53 -9.40 4.43
C LEU A 143 -8.48 -9.30 2.90
N LEU A 144 -9.35 -8.50 2.31
CA LEU A 144 -9.34 -8.14 0.90
C LEU A 144 -8.75 -6.74 0.73
N LYS A 145 -7.55 -6.67 0.14
CA LYS A 145 -6.85 -5.42 -0.20
C LYS A 145 -7.10 -5.10 -1.67
N VAL A 146 -7.71 -3.95 -1.94
CA VAL A 146 -8.01 -3.44 -3.28
C VAL A 146 -7.04 -2.30 -3.61
N PHE A 147 -6.17 -2.50 -4.59
CA PHE A 147 -5.18 -1.50 -4.98
C PHE A 147 -5.85 -0.35 -5.72
N ARG A 148 -5.80 0.86 -5.21
CA ARG A 148 -6.40 2.04 -5.89
C ARG A 148 -5.48 2.57 -6.99
N HIS A 149 -4.20 2.65 -6.73
CA HIS A 149 -3.18 2.95 -7.74
C HIS A 149 -2.67 1.63 -8.34
N VAL A 150 -2.73 1.50 -9.66
CA VAL A 150 -2.38 0.26 -10.37
C VAL A 150 -1.23 0.51 -11.36
N TYR A 151 -0.48 -0.54 -11.62
CA TYR A 151 0.69 -0.52 -12.51
C TYR A 151 0.59 -1.66 -13.50
N ASP A 152 1.24 -1.53 -14.64
CA ASP A 152 1.39 -2.67 -15.54
C ASP A 152 2.30 -3.74 -14.91
N GLY A 153 1.82 -4.96 -14.94
CA GLY A 153 2.48 -6.14 -14.34
C GLY A 153 2.04 -6.46 -12.90
N PRO A 154 2.66 -7.50 -12.29
CA PRO A 154 2.31 -7.95 -10.95
C PRO A 154 2.55 -6.86 -9.89
N ASN A 155 1.70 -6.80 -8.88
CA ASN A 155 1.94 -5.91 -7.74
C ASN A 155 3.10 -6.45 -6.89
N PRO A 156 4.10 -5.63 -6.47
CA PRO A 156 5.22 -6.10 -5.66
C PRO A 156 4.83 -6.79 -4.36
N ASP A 157 3.74 -6.35 -3.72
CA ASP A 157 3.21 -6.97 -2.49
C ASP A 157 2.68 -8.39 -2.76
N VAL A 158 2.04 -8.61 -3.91
CA VAL A 158 1.59 -9.94 -4.34
C VAL A 158 2.77 -10.80 -4.74
N GLU A 159 3.65 -10.31 -5.63
CA GLU A 159 4.82 -11.02 -6.13
C GLU A 159 5.71 -11.54 -5.00
N ILE A 160 6.05 -10.68 -4.03
CA ILE A 160 6.93 -11.04 -2.92
C ILE A 160 6.24 -12.04 -1.98
N THR A 161 5.00 -11.79 -1.58
CA THR A 161 4.34 -12.66 -0.61
C THR A 161 3.95 -14.02 -1.18
N GLU A 162 3.68 -14.13 -2.49
CA GLU A 162 3.55 -15.43 -3.18
C GLU A 162 4.87 -16.19 -3.23
N ALA A 163 5.98 -15.51 -3.57
CA ALA A 163 7.29 -16.14 -3.63
C ALA A 163 7.74 -16.65 -2.26
N LEU A 164 7.57 -15.85 -1.21
CA LEU A 164 7.87 -16.23 0.16
C LEU A 164 6.96 -17.37 0.65
N GLY A 165 5.67 -17.35 0.29
CA GLY A 165 4.74 -18.44 0.59
C GLY A 165 5.14 -19.76 -0.07
N ARG A 166 5.65 -19.74 -1.31
CA ARG A 166 6.11 -20.94 -2.03
C ARG A 166 7.31 -21.61 -1.36
N ILE A 167 8.21 -20.88 -0.75
CA ILE A 167 9.34 -21.43 0.02
C ILE A 167 8.98 -21.72 1.49
N GLY A 168 7.71 -21.51 1.88
CA GLY A 168 7.23 -21.83 3.24
C GLY A 168 7.61 -20.80 4.32
N TYR A 169 8.03 -19.59 3.96
CA TYR A 169 8.33 -18.56 4.94
C TYR A 169 7.06 -18.09 5.66
N GLN A 170 7.08 -18.09 7.01
CA GLN A 170 5.91 -17.85 7.84
C GLN A 170 5.74 -16.41 8.31
N GLY A 171 6.72 -15.53 8.04
CA GLY A 171 6.71 -14.12 8.46
C GLY A 171 5.86 -13.22 7.56
N VAL A 172 5.06 -13.78 6.65
CA VAL A 172 4.12 -13.07 5.76
C VAL A 172 2.81 -13.82 5.65
N SER A 173 1.73 -13.10 5.30
CA SER A 173 0.45 -13.72 4.91
C SER A 173 0.43 -13.90 3.39
N ALA A 174 0.59 -15.15 2.94
CA ALA A 174 0.53 -15.46 1.51
C ALA A 174 -0.87 -15.21 0.94
N PRO A 175 -1.00 -14.81 -0.35
CA PRO A 175 -2.28 -14.65 -1.02
C PRO A 175 -3.10 -15.94 -1.04
N VAL A 176 -4.39 -15.84 -0.74
CA VAL A 176 -5.39 -16.90 -0.94
C VAL A 176 -5.99 -16.77 -2.33
N ARG A 177 -6.27 -15.56 -2.76
CA ARG A 177 -6.75 -15.21 -4.10
C ARG A 177 -6.10 -13.91 -4.55
N VAL A 178 -5.87 -13.80 -5.85
CA VAL A 178 -5.46 -12.57 -6.52
C VAL A 178 -6.44 -12.30 -7.66
N TRP A 179 -6.97 -11.10 -7.71
CA TRP A 179 -7.80 -10.65 -8.83
C TRP A 179 -6.96 -9.78 -9.75
N SER A 180 -6.82 -10.22 -11.00
CA SER A 180 -5.96 -9.57 -11.99
C SER A 180 -6.72 -9.36 -13.30
N ARG A 181 -6.28 -8.39 -14.09
CA ARG A 181 -6.69 -8.20 -15.49
C ARG A 181 -5.44 -8.18 -16.35
N ALA A 182 -5.37 -9.10 -17.30
CA ALA A 182 -4.13 -9.39 -18.05
C ALA A 182 -2.98 -9.68 -17.07
N THR A 183 -1.97 -8.84 -17.04
CA THR A 183 -0.79 -8.98 -16.16
C THR A 183 -0.85 -8.11 -14.91
N THR A 184 -1.88 -7.27 -14.76
CA THR A 184 -2.01 -6.30 -13.67
C THR A 184 -2.80 -6.85 -12.50
N ASP A 185 -2.20 -6.88 -11.32
CA ASP A 185 -2.89 -7.24 -10.08
C ASP A 185 -3.70 -6.05 -9.57
N LEU A 186 -4.96 -6.30 -9.26
CA LEU A 186 -5.96 -5.29 -8.90
C LEU A 186 -6.44 -5.44 -7.46
N ALA A 187 -6.50 -6.66 -6.96
CA ALA A 187 -6.84 -6.94 -5.56
C ALA A 187 -6.20 -8.24 -5.10
N VAL A 188 -5.98 -8.35 -3.78
CA VAL A 188 -5.48 -9.56 -3.15
C VAL A 188 -6.26 -9.88 -1.91
N MET A 189 -6.65 -11.14 -1.76
CA MET A 189 -7.30 -11.68 -0.57
C MET A 189 -6.31 -12.54 0.21
N ARG A 190 -6.26 -12.34 1.51
CA ARG A 190 -5.40 -13.06 2.46
C ARG A 190 -6.21 -13.53 3.65
N ARG A 191 -5.68 -14.46 4.45
CA ARG A 191 -6.26 -14.74 5.76
C ARG A 191 -6.08 -13.53 6.67
N LEU A 192 -7.12 -13.22 7.44
CA LEU A 192 -7.04 -12.17 8.45
C LEU A 192 -6.28 -12.70 9.66
N GLU A 193 -5.16 -12.09 9.97
CA GLU A 193 -4.36 -12.45 11.14
C GLU A 193 -4.79 -11.62 12.37
N ARG A 194 -4.94 -12.32 13.50
CA ARG A 194 -5.22 -11.65 14.77
C ARG A 194 -3.94 -11.03 15.31
N THR A 195 -3.84 -9.73 15.20
CA THR A 195 -2.69 -8.97 15.69
C THR A 195 -2.93 -8.39 17.09
N ARG A 196 -1.84 -8.26 17.84
CA ARG A 196 -1.79 -7.49 19.10
C ARG A 196 -1.57 -5.99 18.89
N GLY A 197 -1.26 -5.61 17.66
CA GLY A 197 -0.95 -4.25 17.23
C GLY A 197 0.21 -4.22 16.24
N THR A 198 0.48 -3.05 15.72
CA THR A 198 1.67 -2.79 14.91
C THR A 198 2.88 -2.56 15.83
N GLY A 199 4.09 -2.74 15.30
CA GLY A 199 5.30 -2.37 16.02
C GLY A 199 5.26 -0.91 16.50
N ARG A 200 4.66 -0.02 15.68
CA ARG A 200 4.50 1.39 16.03
C ARG A 200 3.61 1.59 17.26
N THR A 201 2.42 0.98 17.30
CA THR A 201 1.52 1.11 18.45
C THR A 201 2.15 0.57 19.73
N LEU A 202 2.80 -0.59 19.66
CA LEU A 202 3.46 -1.20 20.82
C LEU A 202 4.67 -0.38 21.30
N ALA A 203 5.44 0.20 20.39
CA ALA A 203 6.56 1.07 20.77
C ALA A 203 6.08 2.38 21.43
N ILE A 204 5.00 3.00 20.93
CA ILE A 204 4.38 4.18 21.54
C ILE A 204 3.88 3.84 22.95
N ASP A 205 3.18 2.73 23.13
CA ASP A 205 2.65 2.32 24.43
C ASP A 205 3.77 2.07 25.43
N SER A 206 4.89 1.48 24.98
CA SER A 206 6.11 1.30 25.81
C SER A 206 6.69 2.65 26.26
N LEU A 207 6.82 3.61 25.34
CA LEU A 207 7.34 4.94 25.67
C LEU A 207 6.41 5.71 26.61
N ARG A 208 5.11 5.63 26.40
CA ARG A 208 4.11 6.23 27.31
C ARG A 208 4.20 5.65 28.72
N GLU A 209 4.35 4.33 28.87
CA GLU A 209 4.57 3.72 30.19
C GLU A 209 5.87 4.22 30.80
N LEU A 210 6.97 4.25 30.05
CA LEU A 210 8.27 4.71 30.51
C LEU A 210 8.22 6.15 31.05
N PHE A 211 7.66 7.07 30.29
CA PHE A 211 7.57 8.48 30.66
C PHE A 211 6.65 8.71 31.87
N ASN A 212 5.53 8.00 31.93
CA ASN A 212 4.56 8.13 33.03
C ASN A 212 5.04 7.46 34.32
N SER A 213 5.75 6.33 34.23
CA SER A 213 6.14 5.56 35.43
C SER A 213 7.38 6.08 36.13
N ARG A 214 8.25 6.84 35.44
CA ARG A 214 9.56 7.27 35.94
C ARG A 214 10.47 6.13 36.40
N ARG A 215 10.23 4.92 35.87
CA ARG A 215 11.03 3.71 36.15
C ARG A 215 12.16 3.57 35.14
N ALA A 216 13.14 2.71 35.43
CA ALA A 216 14.09 2.28 34.42
C ALA A 216 13.35 1.46 33.33
N PRO A 217 13.75 1.51 32.04
CA PRO A 217 13.06 0.79 30.97
C PRO A 217 12.81 -0.69 31.28
N ARG A 218 13.82 -1.39 31.80
CA ARG A 218 13.74 -2.82 32.19
C ARG A 218 12.72 -3.14 33.29
N ASP A 219 12.28 -2.12 34.03
CA ASP A 219 11.30 -2.26 35.12
C ASP A 219 9.86 -1.90 34.66
N CYS A 220 9.71 -1.50 33.38
CA CYS A 220 8.43 -1.27 32.73
C CYS A 220 7.85 -2.59 32.20
N LYS A 221 6.53 -2.74 32.28
CA LYS A 221 5.84 -3.96 31.82
C LYS A 221 5.78 -4.06 30.30
N LEU A 222 5.82 -2.92 29.63
CA LEU A 222 5.74 -2.78 28.17
C LEU A 222 7.11 -2.43 27.57
N ASP A 223 8.22 -2.82 28.20
CA ASP A 223 9.55 -2.60 27.63
C ASP A 223 9.65 -3.23 26.24
N PHE A 224 9.96 -2.41 25.24
CA PHE A 224 10.01 -2.82 23.84
C PHE A 224 11.37 -3.43 23.44
N ALA A 225 12.34 -3.51 24.34
CA ALA A 225 13.71 -3.96 23.99
C ALA A 225 13.72 -5.40 23.46
N GLU A 226 13.04 -6.34 24.15
CA GLU A 226 12.92 -7.73 23.71
C GLU A 226 12.12 -7.84 22.39
N GLU A 227 11.07 -7.04 22.23
CA GLU A 227 10.27 -7.01 21.00
C GLU A 227 11.08 -6.45 19.83
N ALA A 228 11.96 -5.47 20.05
CA ALA A 228 12.86 -4.93 19.04
C ALA A 228 13.91 -5.96 18.61
N GLU A 229 14.47 -6.74 19.53
CA GLU A 229 15.39 -7.84 19.24
C GLU A 229 14.70 -8.92 18.39
N ASN A 230 13.50 -9.36 18.80
CA ASN A 230 12.71 -10.34 18.07
C ASN A 230 12.32 -9.84 16.67
N LEU A 231 11.98 -8.56 16.53
CA LEU A 231 11.68 -7.94 15.23
C LEU A 231 12.93 -7.88 14.36
N GLY A 232 14.09 -7.53 14.89
CA GLY A 232 15.36 -7.54 14.18
C GLY A 232 15.72 -8.93 13.66
N ALA A 233 15.51 -9.97 14.49
CA ALA A 233 15.68 -11.36 14.08
C ALA A 233 14.71 -11.76 12.96
N GLU A 234 13.45 -11.28 12.98
CA GLU A 234 12.50 -11.54 11.90
C GLU A 234 12.90 -10.84 10.60
N VAL A 235 13.38 -9.59 10.67
CA VAL A 235 13.90 -8.88 9.49
C VAL A 235 15.09 -9.61 8.87
N ALA A 236 15.99 -10.17 9.69
CA ALA A 236 17.10 -10.97 9.19
C ALA A 236 16.60 -12.27 8.50
N ARG A 237 15.61 -12.96 9.07
CA ARG A 237 14.97 -14.12 8.44
C ARG A 237 14.29 -13.77 7.13
N LEU A 238 13.60 -12.62 7.07
CA LEU A 238 13.02 -12.10 5.82
C LEU A 238 14.09 -11.93 4.74
N HIS A 239 15.21 -11.28 5.05
CA HIS A 239 16.28 -11.05 4.07
C HIS A 239 16.88 -12.36 3.54
N VAL A 240 17.05 -13.38 4.39
CA VAL A 240 17.47 -14.73 3.96
C VAL A 240 16.44 -15.35 3.04
N ALA A 241 15.16 -15.28 3.39
CA ALA A 241 14.07 -15.83 2.57
C ALA A 241 13.91 -15.09 1.23
N LEU A 242 14.10 -13.77 1.21
CA LEU A 242 14.09 -12.99 -0.04
C LEU A 242 15.27 -13.33 -0.95
N ALA A 243 16.46 -13.53 -0.38
CA ALA A 243 17.63 -14.01 -1.14
C ALA A 243 17.41 -15.42 -1.71
N GLU A 244 16.77 -16.33 -0.96
CA GLU A 244 16.38 -17.66 -1.43
C GLU A 244 15.35 -17.59 -2.57
N ALA A 245 14.32 -16.74 -2.43
CA ALA A 245 13.21 -16.65 -3.38
C ALA A 245 13.56 -15.93 -4.69
N PHE A 246 14.43 -14.91 -4.63
CA PHE A 246 14.72 -14.01 -5.76
C PHE A 246 16.18 -14.00 -6.20
N GLY A 247 17.06 -14.69 -5.46
CA GLY A 247 18.51 -14.65 -5.68
C GLY A 247 19.21 -13.52 -4.93
N ALA A 248 20.53 -13.59 -4.95
CA ALA A 248 21.42 -12.60 -4.36
C ALA A 248 22.64 -12.40 -5.27
N ASP A 249 23.00 -11.16 -5.52
CA ASP A 249 24.18 -10.77 -6.28
C ASP A 249 25.14 -9.96 -5.39
N ALA A 250 26.38 -9.79 -5.82
CA ALA A 250 27.29 -8.84 -5.17
C ALA A 250 26.75 -7.41 -5.34
N ALA A 251 26.72 -6.64 -4.26
CA ALA A 251 26.27 -5.26 -4.34
C ALA A 251 27.35 -4.36 -4.98
N ASP A 252 26.95 -3.54 -5.95
CA ASP A 252 27.80 -2.51 -6.57
C ASP A 252 27.62 -1.18 -5.83
N GLY A 253 28.69 -0.74 -5.11
CA GLY A 253 28.69 0.51 -4.37
C GLY A 253 28.47 1.75 -5.25
N ALA A 254 28.97 1.73 -6.49
CA ALA A 254 28.79 2.85 -7.41
C ALA A 254 27.35 2.92 -7.94
N GLU A 255 26.70 1.78 -8.20
CA GLU A 255 25.28 1.74 -8.56
C GLU A 255 24.40 2.21 -7.40
N LEU A 256 24.66 1.71 -6.19
CA LEU A 256 23.94 2.11 -4.98
C LEU A 256 24.08 3.62 -4.71
N ALA A 257 25.26 4.17 -4.82
CA ALA A 257 25.51 5.61 -4.66
C ALA A 257 24.72 6.44 -5.69
N ARG A 258 24.73 6.03 -6.95
CA ARG A 258 23.94 6.71 -8.02
C ARG A 258 22.43 6.68 -7.71
N ASP A 259 21.90 5.55 -7.30
CA ASP A 259 20.48 5.41 -6.93
C ASP A 259 20.13 6.30 -5.73
N MET A 260 20.99 6.37 -4.72
CA MET A 260 20.77 7.20 -3.53
C MET A 260 20.82 8.70 -3.87
N VAL A 261 21.75 9.13 -4.75
CA VAL A 261 21.80 10.52 -5.23
C VAL A 261 20.54 10.86 -6.05
N ALA A 262 20.11 9.98 -6.94
CA ALA A 262 18.88 10.18 -7.73
C ALA A 262 17.64 10.30 -6.83
N GLN A 263 17.56 9.49 -5.77
CA GLN A 263 16.49 9.57 -4.77
C GLN A 263 16.55 10.89 -4.00
N LEU A 264 17.73 11.27 -3.53
CA LEU A 264 17.94 12.51 -2.80
C LEU A 264 17.51 13.73 -3.63
N SER A 265 17.89 13.76 -4.91
CA SER A 265 17.51 14.84 -5.83
C SER A 265 15.98 14.96 -6.02
N ARG A 266 15.26 13.83 -6.05
CA ARG A 266 13.78 13.82 -6.13
C ARG A 266 13.12 14.38 -4.89
N VAL A 267 13.69 14.13 -3.70
CA VAL A 267 13.10 14.53 -2.41
C VAL A 267 13.51 15.93 -1.99
N ALA A 268 14.74 16.32 -2.29
CA ALA A 268 15.30 17.59 -1.85
C ALA A 268 14.69 18.81 -2.54
N GLU A 269 14.25 18.68 -3.81
CA GLU A 269 13.63 19.75 -4.61
C GLU A 269 14.31 21.14 -4.44
N GLY A 270 15.62 21.17 -4.18
CA GLY A 270 16.37 22.40 -3.92
C GLY A 270 16.15 23.04 -2.54
N ARG A 271 15.44 22.37 -1.62
CA ARG A 271 15.14 22.88 -0.27
C ARG A 271 16.15 22.47 0.80
N LEU A 272 17.03 21.50 0.49
CA LEU A 272 18.01 20.95 1.43
C LEU A 272 19.41 21.15 0.89
N ASP A 273 20.36 21.44 1.80
CA ASP A 273 21.78 21.33 1.48
C ASP A 273 22.16 19.84 1.38
N THR A 274 22.30 19.33 0.17
CA THR A 274 22.58 17.93 -0.11
C THR A 274 24.06 17.60 -0.15
N ALA A 275 24.97 18.59 -0.18
CA ALA A 275 26.39 18.38 -0.44
C ALA A 275 27.05 17.40 0.54
N ARG A 276 26.75 17.50 1.84
CA ARG A 276 27.28 16.58 2.87
C ARG A 276 26.73 15.16 2.70
N ILE A 277 25.48 15.03 2.29
CA ILE A 277 24.83 13.72 2.07
C ILE A 277 25.43 13.07 0.83
N GLU A 278 25.57 13.83 -0.27
CA GLU A 278 26.18 13.37 -1.52
C GLU A 278 27.63 12.94 -1.31
N ALA A 279 28.41 13.69 -0.52
CA ALA A 279 29.78 13.31 -0.16
C ALA A 279 29.84 11.97 0.62
N ASN A 280 28.87 11.68 1.48
CA ASN A 280 28.77 10.38 2.12
C ASN A 280 28.42 9.26 1.14
N TYR A 281 27.50 9.53 0.17
CA TYR A 281 27.16 8.54 -0.85
C TYR A 281 28.33 8.27 -1.81
N ALA A 282 29.13 9.27 -2.14
CA ALA A 282 30.34 9.08 -2.95
C ALA A 282 31.33 8.07 -2.32
N ARG A 283 31.41 8.03 -0.98
CA ARG A 283 32.27 7.04 -0.28
C ARG A 283 31.81 5.60 -0.46
N LEU A 284 30.51 5.37 -0.72
CA LEU A 284 30.00 4.02 -1.00
C LEU A 284 30.54 3.51 -2.34
N ALA A 285 30.74 4.39 -3.31
CA ALA A 285 31.29 4.02 -4.62
C ALA A 285 32.76 3.56 -4.54
N GLU A 286 33.46 3.91 -3.46
CA GLU A 286 34.89 3.55 -3.22
C GLU A 286 35.00 2.30 -2.35
N ALA A 287 33.91 1.77 -1.81
CA ALA A 287 33.92 0.60 -0.93
C ALA A 287 34.23 -0.68 -1.73
N GLU A 288 35.19 -1.46 -1.29
CA GLU A 288 35.63 -2.71 -1.95
C GLU A 288 34.60 -3.83 -1.76
N ASP A 289 33.90 -3.86 -0.61
CA ASP A 289 32.88 -4.87 -0.29
C ASP A 289 31.62 -4.17 0.24
N MET A 290 30.54 -4.29 -0.52
CA MET A 290 29.23 -3.78 -0.17
C MET A 290 28.26 -4.88 0.29
N GLY A 291 28.76 -6.12 0.43
CA GLY A 291 27.94 -7.28 0.75
C GLY A 291 27.02 -7.69 -0.42
N SER A 292 25.84 -8.14 -0.11
CA SER A 292 24.89 -8.66 -1.09
C SER A 292 23.81 -7.64 -1.44
N SER A 293 23.38 -7.66 -2.70
CA SER A 293 22.17 -7.03 -3.21
C SER A 293 21.10 -8.09 -3.37
N ILE A 294 19.94 -7.88 -2.74
CA ILE A 294 18.80 -8.81 -2.76
C ILE A 294 17.52 -8.04 -3.05
N ARG A 295 16.44 -8.76 -3.35
CA ARG A 295 15.10 -8.15 -3.26
C ARG A 295 14.87 -7.73 -1.80
N VAL A 296 14.44 -6.48 -1.57
CA VAL A 296 14.19 -5.94 -0.23
C VAL A 296 12.72 -5.61 -0.06
N HIS A 297 12.27 -5.41 1.18
CA HIS A 297 10.94 -4.85 1.46
C HIS A 297 10.82 -3.44 0.86
N GLY A 298 11.86 -2.64 0.99
CA GLY A 298 12.03 -1.34 0.35
C GLY A 298 11.34 -0.17 1.03
N SER A 299 10.45 -0.43 2.00
CA SER A 299 9.74 0.59 2.79
C SER A 299 9.41 0.08 4.19
N LEU A 300 10.34 -0.70 4.80
CA LEU A 300 10.13 -1.33 6.09
C LEU A 300 10.13 -0.30 7.23
N GLY A 301 9.15 -0.44 8.15
CA GLY A 301 9.01 0.37 9.34
C GLY A 301 8.17 -0.33 10.41
N LEU A 302 8.05 0.26 11.57
CA LEU A 302 7.27 -0.28 12.69
C LEU A 302 5.76 -0.39 12.38
N ASP A 303 5.25 0.47 11.52
CA ASP A 303 3.87 0.44 11.02
C ASP A 303 3.57 -0.76 10.13
N LYS A 304 4.60 -1.32 9.45
CA LYS A 304 4.53 -2.47 8.56
C LYS A 304 4.96 -3.78 9.22
N SER A 305 5.04 -3.80 10.52
CA SER A 305 5.31 -4.99 11.34
C SER A 305 4.13 -5.25 12.28
N LEU A 306 3.53 -6.44 12.18
CA LEU A 306 2.38 -6.86 12.97
C LEU A 306 2.82 -7.87 14.01
N ARG A 307 2.44 -7.65 15.28
CA ARG A 307 2.72 -8.59 16.37
C ARG A 307 1.65 -9.67 16.42
N ILE A 308 1.99 -10.87 15.95
CA ILE A 308 1.11 -12.04 15.90
C ILE A 308 1.54 -13.03 16.99
N ARG A 309 0.74 -13.19 18.04
CA ARG A 309 1.08 -14.09 19.17
C ARG A 309 2.47 -13.79 19.74
N ARG A 310 3.48 -14.63 19.40
CA ARG A 310 4.89 -14.51 19.84
C ARG A 310 5.87 -14.25 18.69
N SER A 311 5.37 -13.99 17.49
CA SER A 311 6.17 -13.72 16.29
C SER A 311 5.81 -12.37 15.67
N TRP A 312 6.62 -11.92 14.76
CA TRP A 312 6.35 -10.77 13.92
C TRP A 312 5.94 -11.22 12.52
N MET A 313 5.02 -10.51 11.92
CA MET A 313 4.64 -10.63 10.51
C MET A 313 4.91 -9.32 9.82
N LEU A 314 5.56 -9.36 8.66
CA LEU A 314 5.86 -8.18 7.87
C LEU A 314 4.86 -8.07 6.73
N VAL A 315 4.38 -6.85 6.48
CA VAL A 315 3.27 -6.58 5.56
C VAL A 315 3.58 -5.38 4.67
N ASP A 316 2.84 -5.25 3.55
CA ASP A 316 2.89 -4.11 2.65
C ASP A 316 4.21 -3.94 1.90
N PHE A 317 4.54 -4.96 1.10
CA PHE A 317 5.74 -5.03 0.27
C PHE A 317 5.68 -4.19 -1.02
N GLU A 318 4.85 -3.16 -1.07
CA GLU A 318 4.75 -2.29 -2.25
C GLU A 318 6.01 -1.45 -2.52
N GLY A 319 6.94 -1.43 -1.57
CA GLY A 319 8.14 -0.61 -1.65
C GLY A 319 7.84 0.88 -1.39
N GLU A 320 8.77 1.74 -1.75
CA GLU A 320 8.68 3.19 -1.51
C GLU A 320 7.78 3.87 -2.56
N SER A 321 6.70 4.53 -2.13
CA SER A 321 5.71 5.16 -3.00
C SER A 321 6.30 6.23 -3.93
N GLY A 322 7.34 6.94 -3.51
CA GLY A 322 8.04 7.94 -4.32
C GLY A 322 8.92 7.39 -5.45
N ARG A 323 9.08 6.05 -5.57
CA ARG A 323 9.85 5.41 -6.65
C ARG A 323 8.94 4.89 -7.75
N PRO A 324 9.38 4.97 -9.02
CA PRO A 324 8.71 4.28 -10.12
C PRO A 324 8.60 2.76 -9.86
N PRO A 325 7.53 2.10 -10.31
CA PRO A 325 7.30 0.67 -10.03
C PRO A 325 8.46 -0.24 -10.43
N GLY A 326 9.08 0.01 -11.58
CA GLY A 326 10.25 -0.77 -12.04
C GLY A 326 11.46 -0.64 -11.12
N GLU A 327 11.66 0.51 -10.46
CA GLU A 327 12.73 0.71 -9.50
C GLU A 327 12.46 0.03 -8.16
N ARG A 328 11.19 -0.12 -7.76
CA ARG A 328 10.82 -0.81 -6.50
C ARG A 328 11.17 -2.30 -6.52
N ARG A 329 11.31 -2.89 -7.71
CA ARG A 329 11.64 -4.30 -7.91
C ARG A 329 13.14 -4.57 -8.00
N ARG A 330 13.97 -3.56 -8.14
CA ARG A 330 15.41 -3.74 -8.25
C ARG A 330 15.98 -4.28 -6.94
N PRO A 331 16.92 -5.24 -7.00
CA PRO A 331 17.71 -5.63 -5.84
C PRO A 331 18.41 -4.43 -5.21
N SER A 332 18.59 -4.48 -3.91
CA SER A 332 19.26 -3.43 -3.15
C SER A 332 19.93 -4.03 -1.92
N SER A 333 20.74 -3.25 -1.22
CA SER A 333 21.33 -3.68 0.05
C SER A 333 20.23 -3.91 1.11
N PRO A 334 20.20 -5.04 1.83
CA PRO A 334 19.29 -5.27 2.95
C PRO A 334 19.40 -4.23 4.06
N LEU A 335 20.52 -3.52 4.15
CA LEU A 335 20.71 -2.40 5.09
C LEU A 335 19.71 -1.25 4.83
N ARG A 336 19.11 -1.18 3.66
CA ARG A 336 18.05 -0.21 3.36
C ARG A 336 16.82 -0.42 4.27
N ASP A 337 16.39 -1.66 4.46
CA ASP A 337 15.28 -1.98 5.34
C ASP A 337 15.65 -1.73 6.81
N VAL A 338 16.89 -2.05 7.20
CA VAL A 338 17.42 -1.75 8.55
C VAL A 338 17.43 -0.25 8.81
N ALA A 339 17.88 0.55 7.84
CA ALA A 339 17.86 2.01 7.95
C ALA A 339 16.42 2.57 8.04
N GLY A 340 15.49 2.02 7.27
CA GLY A 340 14.07 2.35 7.35
C GLY A 340 13.48 2.07 8.73
N MET A 341 13.77 0.89 9.27
CA MET A 341 13.34 0.49 10.61
C MET A 341 13.95 1.40 11.69
N THR A 342 15.26 1.68 11.63
CA THR A 342 15.93 2.59 12.57
C THR A 342 15.32 3.99 12.54
N ARG A 343 15.04 4.51 11.36
CA ARG A 343 14.34 5.79 11.19
C ARG A 343 12.94 5.75 11.82
N SER A 344 12.21 4.64 11.66
CA SER A 344 10.88 4.46 12.22
C SER A 344 10.90 4.48 13.75
N PHE A 345 11.90 3.84 14.40
CA PHE A 345 12.11 3.95 15.85
C PHE A 345 12.36 5.39 16.29
N HIS A 346 13.24 6.09 15.56
CA HIS A 346 13.55 7.49 15.89
C HIS A 346 12.32 8.40 15.77
N HIS A 347 11.49 8.18 14.74
CA HIS A 347 10.25 8.93 14.53
C HIS A 347 9.26 8.71 15.69
N VAL A 348 9.04 7.46 16.08
CA VAL A 348 8.16 7.12 17.22
C VAL A 348 8.66 7.74 18.52
N ALA A 349 9.98 7.72 18.77
CA ALA A 349 10.54 8.36 19.95
C ALA A 349 10.31 9.88 19.97
N THR A 350 10.46 10.53 18.81
CA THR A 350 10.24 11.98 18.68
C THR A 350 8.78 12.35 18.86
N GLU A 351 7.87 11.56 18.32
CA GLU A 351 6.42 11.74 18.45
C GLU A 351 5.98 11.59 19.92
N ALA A 352 6.42 10.53 20.58
CA ALA A 352 6.08 10.30 22.00
C ALA A 352 6.67 11.35 22.97
N LEU A 353 7.71 12.09 22.55
CA LEU A 353 8.25 13.21 23.33
C LEU A 353 7.45 14.51 23.11
N ALA A 354 6.69 14.60 22.02
CA ALA A 354 5.88 15.79 21.67
C ALA A 354 4.46 15.74 22.26
N GLU A 355 3.99 14.57 22.71
CA GLU A 355 2.72 14.35 23.44
C GLU A 355 2.89 14.60 24.95
#